data_1816e6c2890e3c06056eace7118dd4e6
#
_entry.id   1816e6c2890e3c06056eace7118dd4e6
#
_cell.length_a   1.000
_cell.length_b   1.000
_cell.length_c   1.000
_cell.angle_alpha   90.00
_cell.angle_beta   90.00
_cell.angle_gamma   90.00
#
_symmetry.space_group_name_H-M   'P 1'
#
loop_
_entity.id
_entity.type
_entity.pdbx_description
1 polymer ?
#
loop_
_entity_poly.entity_id
_entity_poly.type
_entity_poly.pdbx_seq_one_letter_code
_entity_poly.pdbx_strand_id
1 'polypeptide(L)'
;MNRLTIEDRWVLVESFFKEKGVVRQHLDSFDDFVKNKIQEIVNEQGVIETDLPGYKIKLGKLTIKPPTIHEADGSEKEITPMESRQRNLTYASSMYLKVTPVENGVEEEEQEVYIGKLPIMVKSTPCVLSKMTKEELIESGEDPEDPGGYFIVNGSERVVVIQEDLAVNRILVDVMEGTSPVTHIAKVFSATSGFRVPVTIERMKGGDLQVSFPSIPGRISLSIIMRALGIASDKEIVEFVSSDPEIQKSLIPTLEAGMEIN
;
A
#
# COMPACT_ATOMS: atom_id res chain seq x y z
N MET A 1 3.69 -22.00 33.81
CA MET A 1 3.28 -22.23 32.40
C MET A 1 4.26 -23.24 31.82
N ASN A 2 3.80 -24.44 31.50
CA ASN A 2 4.64 -25.42 30.80
C ASN A 2 4.94 -24.85 29.39
N ARG A 3 6.23 -24.78 29.06
CA ARG A 3 6.65 -24.42 27.71
C ARG A 3 6.29 -25.58 26.77
N LEU A 4 5.65 -25.29 25.66
CA LEU A 4 5.39 -26.25 24.58
C LEU A 4 6.72 -26.88 24.13
N THR A 5 6.74 -28.19 23.99
CA THR A 5 7.86 -28.92 23.39
C THR A 5 7.94 -28.67 21.88
N ILE A 6 8.98 -29.11 21.22
CA ILE A 6 9.12 -29.03 19.75
C ILE A 6 8.04 -29.89 19.08
N GLU A 7 7.78 -31.08 19.65
CA GLU A 7 6.74 -31.99 19.17
C GLU A 7 5.35 -31.36 19.27
N ASP A 8 5.01 -30.72 20.39
CA ASP A 8 3.73 -30.03 20.56
C ASP A 8 3.55 -28.91 19.52
N ARG A 9 4.62 -28.15 19.24
CA ARG A 9 4.59 -27.10 18.23
C ARG A 9 4.39 -27.65 16.82
N TRP A 10 5.01 -28.80 16.53
CA TRP A 10 4.86 -29.46 15.23
C TRP A 10 3.43 -29.95 14.99
N VAL A 11 2.82 -30.55 16.00
CA VAL A 11 1.40 -30.95 15.95
C VAL A 11 0.48 -29.76 15.65
N LEU A 12 0.76 -28.60 16.27
CA LEU A 12 -0.02 -27.37 15.98
C LEU A 12 0.14 -26.91 14.55
N VAL A 13 1.38 -26.94 14.00
CA VAL A 13 1.66 -26.56 12.61
C VAL A 13 0.95 -27.49 11.63
N GLU A 14 1.05 -28.79 11.83
CA GLU A 14 0.36 -29.78 10.98
C GLU A 14 -1.16 -29.62 11.03
N SER A 15 -1.73 -29.44 12.21
CA SER A 15 -3.16 -29.21 12.39
C SER A 15 -3.63 -27.94 11.66
N PHE A 16 -2.82 -26.86 11.78
CA PHE A 16 -3.12 -25.60 11.07
C PHE A 16 -3.16 -25.78 9.55
N PHE A 17 -2.13 -26.37 8.96
CA PHE A 17 -2.10 -26.55 7.51
C PHE A 17 -3.13 -27.56 7.00
N LYS A 18 -3.45 -28.59 7.79
CA LYS A 18 -4.51 -29.55 7.47
C LYS A 18 -5.89 -28.88 7.47
N GLU A 19 -6.15 -27.96 8.38
CA GLU A 19 -7.44 -27.27 8.50
C GLU A 19 -7.55 -26.09 7.53
N LYS A 20 -6.51 -25.27 7.41
CA LYS A 20 -6.54 -23.98 6.68
C LYS A 20 -5.97 -24.06 5.28
N GLY A 21 -5.14 -25.07 4.98
CA GLY A 21 -4.39 -25.12 3.73
C GLY A 21 -3.26 -24.10 3.66
N VAL A 22 -2.54 -24.09 2.53
CA VAL A 22 -1.34 -23.23 2.35
C VAL A 22 -1.63 -21.85 1.80
N VAL A 23 -2.81 -21.63 1.20
CA VAL A 23 -3.18 -20.38 0.50
C VAL A 23 -4.18 -19.51 1.27
N ARG A 24 -4.56 -19.92 2.47
CA ARG A 24 -5.60 -19.26 3.26
C ARG A 24 -5.34 -17.78 3.45
N GLN A 25 -4.10 -17.40 3.73
CA GLN A 25 -3.70 -16.00 3.89
C GLN A 25 -3.97 -15.14 2.64
N HIS A 26 -3.77 -15.71 1.44
CA HIS A 26 -4.04 -15.00 0.18
C HIS A 26 -5.53 -14.78 -0.01
N LEU A 27 -6.32 -15.85 0.17
CA LEU A 27 -7.79 -15.79 0.03
C LEU A 27 -8.41 -14.81 1.02
N ASP A 28 -8.10 -14.94 2.32
CA ASP A 28 -8.65 -14.07 3.36
C ASP A 28 -8.27 -12.60 3.16
N SER A 29 -7.01 -12.34 2.79
CA SER A 29 -6.53 -10.99 2.50
C SER A 29 -7.26 -10.35 1.31
N PHE A 30 -7.47 -11.12 0.23
CA PHE A 30 -8.18 -10.63 -0.94
C PHE A 30 -9.68 -10.45 -0.68
N ASP A 31 -10.29 -11.37 0.05
CA ASP A 31 -11.70 -11.29 0.42
C ASP A 31 -11.98 -10.07 1.31
N ASP A 32 -11.11 -9.79 2.29
CA ASP A 32 -11.21 -8.57 3.11
C ASP A 32 -11.00 -7.30 2.26
N PHE A 33 -10.04 -7.33 1.34
CA PHE A 33 -9.83 -6.22 0.41
C PHE A 33 -11.08 -5.90 -0.40
N VAL A 34 -11.68 -6.91 -1.04
CA VAL A 34 -12.87 -6.73 -1.88
C VAL A 34 -14.09 -6.32 -1.06
N LYS A 35 -14.26 -6.90 0.12
CA LYS A 35 -15.46 -6.69 0.95
C LYS A 35 -15.43 -5.36 1.71
N ASN A 36 -14.27 -4.97 2.22
CA ASN A 36 -14.14 -3.87 3.16
C ASN A 36 -13.19 -2.78 2.65
N LYS A 37 -11.92 -3.14 2.37
CA LYS A 37 -10.83 -2.18 2.19
C LYS A 37 -10.98 -1.30 0.95
N ILE A 38 -11.47 -1.84 -0.15
CA ILE A 38 -11.65 -1.07 -1.38
C ILE A 38 -12.69 0.06 -1.20
N GLN A 39 -13.77 -0.22 -0.44
CA GLN A 39 -14.75 0.82 -0.11
C GLN A 39 -14.22 1.82 0.92
N GLU A 40 -13.43 1.36 1.90
CA GLU A 40 -12.76 2.27 2.85
C GLU A 40 -11.87 3.28 2.11
N ILE A 41 -11.07 2.83 1.13
CA ILE A 41 -10.21 3.69 0.29
C ILE A 41 -11.06 4.74 -0.46
N VAL A 42 -12.18 4.33 -1.05
CA VAL A 42 -13.11 5.26 -1.72
C VAL A 42 -13.67 6.30 -0.74
N ASN A 43 -14.04 5.86 0.47
CA ASN A 43 -14.60 6.74 1.50
C ASN A 43 -13.55 7.71 2.06
N GLU A 44 -12.28 7.29 2.20
CA GLU A 44 -11.18 8.16 2.63
C GLU A 44 -10.91 9.28 1.62
N GLN A 45 -10.97 8.97 0.34
CA GLN A 45 -10.86 9.98 -0.72
C GLN A 45 -12.08 10.89 -0.75
N GLY A 46 -13.28 10.34 -0.58
CA GLY A 46 -14.58 10.98 -0.39
C GLY A 46 -14.99 11.97 -1.49
N VAL A 47 -14.20 12.99 -1.74
CA VAL A 47 -14.47 14.06 -2.70
C VAL A 47 -13.24 14.33 -3.56
N ILE A 48 -13.43 14.41 -4.86
CA ILE A 48 -12.42 14.87 -5.82
C ILE A 48 -12.68 16.36 -6.10
N GLU A 49 -11.70 17.20 -5.76
CA GLU A 49 -11.70 18.60 -6.14
C GLU A 49 -11.21 18.73 -7.57
N THR A 50 -11.89 19.55 -8.37
CA THR A 50 -11.54 19.78 -9.77
C THR A 50 -10.95 21.17 -9.98
N ASP A 51 -10.30 21.41 -11.11
CA ASP A 51 -9.74 22.72 -11.47
C ASP A 51 -10.84 23.74 -11.80
N LEU A 52 -12.10 23.31 -11.92
CA LEU A 52 -13.24 24.20 -12.16
C LEU A 52 -13.76 24.78 -10.84
N PRO A 53 -13.78 26.11 -10.66
CA PRO A 53 -14.29 26.74 -9.46
C PRO A 53 -15.75 26.32 -9.17
N GLY A 54 -15.98 25.83 -7.93
CA GLY A 54 -17.31 25.42 -7.49
C GLY A 54 -17.78 24.05 -7.97
N TYR A 55 -16.96 23.29 -8.73
CA TYR A 55 -17.29 21.95 -9.20
C TYR A 55 -16.48 20.90 -8.47
N LYS A 56 -17.15 19.91 -7.88
CA LYS A 56 -16.56 18.77 -7.16
C LYS A 56 -17.28 17.48 -7.52
N ILE A 57 -16.61 16.36 -7.33
CA ILE A 57 -17.18 15.02 -7.54
C ILE A 57 -17.16 14.28 -6.21
N LYS A 58 -18.33 13.95 -5.70
CA LYS A 58 -18.49 13.14 -4.48
C LYS A 58 -18.49 11.66 -4.87
N LEU A 59 -17.63 10.88 -4.21
CA LEU A 59 -17.52 9.45 -4.42
C LEU A 59 -18.50 8.72 -3.50
N GLY A 60 -19.19 7.73 -4.05
CA GLY A 60 -20.19 6.96 -3.35
C GLY A 60 -19.83 5.48 -3.26
N LYS A 61 -20.83 4.62 -3.47
CA LYS A 61 -20.67 3.17 -3.35
C LYS A 61 -19.95 2.58 -4.56
N LEU A 62 -18.95 1.74 -4.28
CA LEU A 62 -18.30 0.90 -5.28
C LEU A 62 -19.07 -0.42 -5.44
N THR A 63 -19.26 -0.85 -6.67
CA THR A 63 -19.88 -2.14 -7.02
C THR A 63 -18.92 -2.94 -7.90
N ILE A 64 -18.66 -4.19 -7.53
CA ILE A 64 -17.86 -5.13 -8.32
C ILE A 64 -18.84 -6.15 -8.91
N LYS A 65 -18.91 -6.23 -10.24
CA LYS A 65 -19.76 -7.22 -10.94
C LYS A 65 -19.08 -8.58 -11.03
N PRO A 66 -19.79 -9.67 -11.33
CA PRO A 66 -19.15 -10.95 -11.64
C PRO A 66 -18.11 -10.82 -12.76
N PRO A 67 -17.10 -11.71 -12.83
CA PRO A 67 -16.13 -11.70 -13.92
C PRO A 67 -16.80 -11.92 -15.28
N THR A 68 -16.66 -10.95 -16.20
CA THR A 68 -17.27 -10.97 -17.53
C THR A 68 -16.30 -10.55 -18.60
N ILE A 69 -16.58 -11.00 -19.83
CA ILE A 69 -15.88 -10.58 -21.04
C ILE A 69 -16.90 -10.03 -22.03
N HIS A 70 -16.51 -8.98 -22.75
CA HIS A 70 -17.24 -8.51 -23.94
C HIS A 70 -16.72 -9.25 -25.17
N GLU A 71 -17.60 -9.99 -25.81
CA GLU A 71 -17.28 -10.69 -27.04
C GLU A 71 -17.31 -9.73 -28.27
N ALA A 72 -16.77 -10.18 -29.40
CA ALA A 72 -16.70 -9.34 -30.60
C ALA A 72 -18.07 -8.94 -31.17
N ASP A 73 -19.12 -9.65 -30.83
CA ASP A 73 -20.51 -9.35 -31.18
C ASP A 73 -21.18 -8.31 -30.25
N GLY A 74 -20.43 -7.83 -29.23
CA GLY A 74 -20.91 -6.89 -28.22
C GLY A 74 -21.67 -7.54 -27.07
N SER A 75 -21.82 -8.88 -27.04
CA SER A 75 -22.43 -9.58 -25.92
C SER A 75 -21.50 -9.62 -24.71
N GLU A 76 -22.09 -9.55 -23.51
CA GLU A 76 -21.35 -9.74 -22.24
C GLU A 76 -21.62 -11.16 -21.73
N LYS A 77 -20.55 -11.90 -21.49
CA LYS A 77 -20.60 -13.29 -21.03
C LYS A 77 -19.76 -13.45 -19.78
N GLU A 78 -20.23 -14.26 -18.82
CA GLU A 78 -19.42 -14.70 -17.68
C GLU A 78 -18.22 -15.51 -18.18
N ILE A 79 -17.04 -15.28 -17.59
CA ILE A 79 -15.81 -15.97 -17.95
C ILE A 79 -15.32 -16.81 -16.76
N THR A 80 -14.81 -18.01 -17.08
CA THR A 80 -14.19 -18.89 -16.08
C THR A 80 -12.66 -18.72 -16.05
N PRO A 81 -12.00 -19.12 -14.95
CA PRO A 81 -10.55 -19.18 -14.90
C PRO A 81 -9.93 -20.03 -16.01
N MET A 82 -10.48 -21.21 -16.32
CA MET A 82 -10.02 -22.07 -17.39
C MET A 82 -10.12 -21.37 -18.75
N GLU A 83 -11.25 -20.75 -19.07
CA GLU A 83 -11.41 -20.01 -20.32
C GLU A 83 -10.42 -18.85 -20.42
N SER A 84 -10.14 -18.16 -19.30
CA SER A 84 -9.14 -17.10 -19.25
C SER A 84 -7.73 -17.60 -19.56
N ARG A 85 -7.34 -18.78 -19.06
CA ARG A 85 -6.05 -19.41 -19.39
C ARG A 85 -5.95 -19.75 -20.87
N GLN A 86 -7.00 -20.41 -21.43
CA GLN A 86 -7.01 -20.88 -22.82
C GLN A 86 -6.99 -19.73 -23.84
N ARG A 87 -7.69 -18.63 -23.53
CA ARG A 87 -7.83 -17.47 -24.43
C ARG A 87 -6.79 -16.38 -24.17
N ASN A 88 -5.82 -16.60 -23.28
CA ASN A 88 -4.82 -15.59 -22.87
C ASN A 88 -5.45 -14.29 -22.35
N LEU A 89 -6.52 -14.40 -21.57
CA LEU A 89 -7.24 -13.27 -20.99
C LEU A 89 -6.89 -13.06 -19.52
N THR A 90 -7.22 -11.89 -19.01
CA THR A 90 -7.17 -11.62 -17.57
C THR A 90 -8.53 -11.94 -16.96
N TYR A 91 -8.53 -12.83 -15.95
CA TYR A 91 -9.71 -13.13 -15.17
C TYR A 91 -10.03 -11.98 -14.22
N ALA A 92 -10.98 -11.13 -14.60
CA ALA A 92 -11.24 -9.86 -13.92
C ALA A 92 -12.72 -9.47 -13.92
N SER A 93 -13.11 -8.74 -12.91
CA SER A 93 -14.45 -8.16 -12.72
C SER A 93 -14.48 -6.69 -13.04
N SER A 94 -15.55 -6.22 -13.66
CA SER A 94 -15.77 -4.79 -13.90
C SER A 94 -16.16 -4.08 -12.61
N MET A 95 -15.54 -2.94 -12.36
CA MET A 95 -15.83 -2.07 -11.21
C MET A 95 -16.64 -0.84 -11.65
N TYR A 96 -17.66 -0.55 -10.88
CA TYR A 96 -18.51 0.62 -11.07
C TYR A 96 -18.56 1.44 -9.78
N LEU A 97 -18.41 2.74 -9.91
CA LEU A 97 -18.45 3.67 -8.80
C LEU A 97 -19.63 4.62 -8.98
N LYS A 98 -20.44 4.77 -7.94
CA LYS A 98 -21.46 5.81 -7.89
C LYS A 98 -20.78 7.14 -7.61
N VAL A 99 -21.05 8.12 -8.44
CA VAL A 99 -20.51 9.47 -8.33
C VAL A 99 -21.65 10.49 -8.37
N THR A 100 -21.53 11.52 -7.52
CA THR A 100 -22.47 12.63 -7.49
C THR A 100 -21.71 13.90 -7.82
N PRO A 101 -21.96 14.52 -8.98
CA PRO A 101 -21.43 15.85 -9.27
C PRO A 101 -22.03 16.87 -8.30
N VAL A 102 -21.22 17.83 -7.88
CA VAL A 102 -21.64 18.95 -7.01
C VAL A 102 -21.22 20.24 -7.69
N GLU A 103 -22.18 21.03 -8.12
CA GLU A 103 -21.94 22.34 -8.73
C GLU A 103 -22.43 23.47 -7.81
N ASN A 104 -21.53 24.39 -7.43
CA ASN A 104 -21.82 25.52 -6.56
C ASN A 104 -22.52 25.12 -5.23
N GLY A 105 -22.20 23.93 -4.72
CA GLY A 105 -22.79 23.39 -3.48
C GLY A 105 -24.12 22.65 -3.65
N VAL A 106 -24.63 22.53 -4.89
CA VAL A 106 -25.84 21.77 -5.22
C VAL A 106 -25.43 20.39 -5.75
N GLU A 107 -25.94 19.33 -5.14
CA GLU A 107 -25.72 17.95 -5.59
C GLU A 107 -26.63 17.68 -6.80
N GLU A 108 -26.04 17.12 -7.89
CA GLU A 108 -26.75 16.64 -9.05
C GLU A 108 -27.17 15.16 -8.91
N GLU A 109 -27.74 14.59 -9.95
CA GLU A 109 -28.17 13.19 -9.98
C GLU A 109 -26.98 12.24 -9.89
N GLU A 110 -27.07 11.24 -8.99
CA GLU A 110 -26.07 10.17 -8.81
C GLU A 110 -25.96 9.34 -10.09
N GLN A 111 -24.74 9.14 -10.58
CA GLN A 111 -24.44 8.36 -11.78
C GLN A 111 -23.53 7.18 -11.42
N GLU A 112 -23.77 6.03 -12.05
CA GLU A 112 -22.87 4.87 -11.97
C GLU A 112 -21.87 4.90 -13.12
N VAL A 113 -20.59 5.03 -12.80
CA VAL A 113 -19.49 5.16 -13.76
C VAL A 113 -18.58 3.94 -13.70
N TYR A 114 -18.28 3.37 -14.87
CA TYR A 114 -17.26 2.34 -15.00
C TYR A 114 -15.86 2.94 -14.73
N ILE A 115 -15.13 2.35 -13.77
CA ILE A 115 -13.80 2.86 -13.36
C ILE A 115 -12.64 1.93 -13.70
N GLY A 116 -12.93 0.70 -14.15
CA GLY A 116 -11.90 -0.25 -14.56
C GLY A 116 -12.24 -1.69 -14.23
N LYS A 117 -11.24 -2.57 -14.38
CA LYS A 117 -11.35 -3.99 -14.07
C LYS A 117 -10.46 -4.35 -12.89
N LEU A 118 -10.98 -5.15 -11.97
CA LEU A 118 -10.25 -5.76 -10.87
C LEU A 118 -9.95 -7.22 -11.20
N PRO A 119 -8.68 -7.64 -11.29
CA PRO A 119 -8.34 -9.06 -11.37
C PRO A 119 -8.90 -9.80 -10.15
N ILE A 120 -9.53 -10.95 -10.38
CA ILE A 120 -10.15 -11.76 -9.33
C ILE A 120 -9.25 -12.94 -9.00
N MET A 121 -9.00 -13.11 -7.71
CA MET A 121 -8.22 -14.24 -7.20
C MET A 121 -9.04 -15.53 -7.32
N VAL A 122 -8.43 -16.57 -7.89
CA VAL A 122 -9.07 -17.87 -8.08
C VAL A 122 -9.46 -18.47 -6.73
N LYS A 123 -10.69 -18.99 -6.64
CA LYS A 123 -11.34 -19.53 -5.43
C LYS A 123 -11.56 -18.52 -4.28
N SER A 124 -11.39 -17.21 -4.51
CA SER A 124 -11.87 -16.17 -3.58
C SER A 124 -13.39 -16.00 -3.62
N THR A 125 -13.96 -15.31 -2.66
CA THR A 125 -15.42 -15.09 -2.56
C THR A 125 -16.08 -14.56 -3.86
N PRO A 126 -15.51 -13.58 -4.58
CA PRO A 126 -16.07 -13.11 -5.85
C PRO A 126 -15.79 -14.02 -7.05
N CYS A 127 -14.96 -15.06 -6.89
CA CYS A 127 -14.66 -16.02 -7.94
C CYS A 127 -15.84 -16.95 -8.20
N VAL A 128 -16.18 -17.21 -9.46
CA VAL A 128 -17.25 -18.14 -9.84
C VAL A 128 -17.03 -19.54 -9.29
N LEU A 129 -15.78 -19.98 -9.17
CA LEU A 129 -15.44 -21.33 -8.67
C LEU A 129 -15.68 -21.51 -7.16
N SER A 130 -15.79 -20.43 -6.39
CA SER A 130 -15.92 -20.51 -4.92
C SER A 130 -17.21 -21.19 -4.46
N LYS A 131 -18.22 -21.25 -5.30
CA LYS A 131 -19.55 -21.81 -5.02
C LYS A 131 -19.80 -23.15 -5.70
N MET A 132 -18.87 -23.63 -6.51
CA MET A 132 -19.00 -24.87 -7.29
C MET A 132 -18.65 -26.10 -6.44
N THR A 133 -19.39 -27.18 -6.65
CA THR A 133 -19.07 -28.50 -6.13
C THR A 133 -17.88 -29.12 -6.87
N LYS A 134 -17.30 -30.21 -6.34
CA LYS A 134 -16.20 -30.93 -7.01
C LYS A 134 -16.60 -31.42 -8.40
N GLU A 135 -17.83 -31.90 -8.53
CA GLU A 135 -18.39 -32.39 -9.79
C GLU A 135 -18.49 -31.26 -10.83
N GLU A 136 -19.05 -30.10 -10.43
CA GLU A 136 -19.19 -28.92 -11.27
C GLU A 136 -17.81 -28.34 -11.70
N LEU A 137 -16.81 -28.40 -10.82
CA LEU A 137 -15.43 -28.01 -11.16
C LEU A 137 -14.86 -28.91 -12.27
N ILE A 138 -15.04 -30.23 -12.15
CA ILE A 138 -14.59 -31.19 -13.17
C ILE A 138 -15.32 -30.95 -14.51
N GLU A 139 -16.64 -30.72 -14.49
CA GLU A 139 -17.41 -30.43 -15.70
C GLU A 139 -16.99 -29.11 -16.37
N SER A 140 -16.56 -28.12 -15.58
CA SER A 140 -16.05 -26.85 -16.10
C SER A 140 -14.56 -26.92 -16.55
N GLY A 141 -13.92 -28.10 -16.39
CA GLY A 141 -12.52 -28.32 -16.74
C GLY A 141 -11.50 -27.77 -15.73
N GLU A 142 -11.96 -27.42 -14.52
CA GLU A 142 -11.09 -26.96 -13.44
C GLU A 142 -10.66 -28.12 -12.54
N ASP A 143 -9.49 -28.00 -11.90
CA ASP A 143 -9.01 -29.00 -10.94
C ASP A 143 -9.68 -28.79 -9.57
N PRO A 144 -10.43 -29.79 -9.06
CA PRO A 144 -11.03 -29.71 -7.74
C PRO A 144 -10.02 -29.57 -6.60
N GLU A 145 -8.82 -30.12 -6.77
CA GLU A 145 -7.76 -30.11 -5.75
C GLU A 145 -6.87 -28.84 -5.82
N ASP A 146 -7.05 -28.00 -6.83
CA ASP A 146 -6.37 -26.69 -6.90
C ASP A 146 -6.76 -25.84 -5.67
N PRO A 147 -5.82 -25.38 -4.83
CA PRO A 147 -6.13 -24.56 -3.66
C PRO A 147 -6.57 -23.14 -4.00
N GLY A 148 -6.34 -22.64 -5.22
CA GLY A 148 -6.59 -21.23 -5.59
C GLY A 148 -5.55 -20.27 -4.99
N GLY A 149 -5.96 -19.03 -4.72
CA GLY A 149 -5.11 -18.02 -4.07
C GLY A 149 -4.14 -17.32 -5.01
N TYR A 150 -4.38 -17.36 -6.31
CA TYR A 150 -3.59 -16.71 -7.36
C TYR A 150 -4.48 -16.01 -8.37
N PHE A 151 -3.88 -15.20 -9.22
CA PHE A 151 -4.55 -14.47 -10.30
C PHE A 151 -4.20 -15.05 -11.66
N ILE A 152 -5.08 -14.87 -12.64
CA ILE A 152 -4.79 -15.16 -14.05
C ILE A 152 -4.73 -13.82 -14.78
N VAL A 153 -3.55 -13.50 -15.29
CA VAL A 153 -3.26 -12.26 -16.02
C VAL A 153 -2.71 -12.59 -17.38
N ASN A 154 -3.43 -12.22 -18.43
CA ASN A 154 -3.07 -12.56 -19.82
C ASN A 154 -2.80 -14.06 -19.99
N GLY A 155 -3.67 -14.89 -19.42
CA GLY A 155 -3.58 -16.35 -19.47
C GLY A 155 -2.53 -17.00 -18.55
N SER A 156 -1.68 -16.20 -17.91
CA SER A 156 -0.62 -16.68 -17.02
C SER A 156 -1.04 -16.60 -15.56
N GLU A 157 -0.77 -17.63 -14.80
CA GLU A 157 -0.99 -17.67 -13.36
C GLU A 157 0.05 -16.82 -12.63
N ARG A 158 -0.42 -15.95 -11.74
CA ARG A 158 0.40 -15.00 -10.97
C ARG A 158 0.01 -15.03 -9.50
N VAL A 159 0.99 -15.24 -8.64
CA VAL A 159 0.81 -15.19 -7.19
C VAL A 159 1.40 -13.89 -6.63
N VAL A 160 0.73 -13.32 -5.62
CA VAL A 160 1.27 -12.19 -4.87
C VAL A 160 2.29 -12.72 -3.87
N VAL A 161 3.53 -12.25 -3.98
CA VAL A 161 4.59 -12.61 -3.02
C VAL A 161 4.54 -11.62 -1.86
N ILE A 162 4.37 -12.14 -0.65
CA ILE A 162 4.40 -11.31 0.57
C ILE A 162 5.83 -10.83 0.78
N GLN A 163 5.98 -9.52 0.97
CA GLN A 163 7.25 -8.88 1.28
C GLN A 163 7.15 -8.21 2.64
N GLU A 164 8.20 -8.43 3.46
CA GLU A 164 8.39 -7.69 4.69
C GLU A 164 9.31 -6.50 4.42
N ASP A 165 8.92 -5.33 4.89
CA ASP A 165 9.68 -4.09 4.74
C ASP A 165 9.53 -3.23 6.00
N LEU A 166 10.40 -2.22 6.13
CA LEU A 166 10.39 -1.30 7.26
C LEU A 166 9.06 -0.51 7.30
N ALA A 167 8.51 -0.38 8.50
CA ALA A 167 7.29 0.37 8.71
C ALA A 167 7.44 1.83 8.26
N VAL A 168 6.45 2.32 7.52
CA VAL A 168 6.42 3.72 7.08
C VAL A 168 6.15 4.67 8.27
N ASN A 169 6.58 5.93 8.14
CA ASN A 169 6.40 6.99 9.13
C ASN A 169 6.94 6.64 10.53
N ARG A 170 7.92 5.73 10.60
CA ARG A 170 8.66 5.40 11.82
C ARG A 170 10.12 5.74 11.65
N ILE A 171 10.69 6.41 12.65
CA ILE A 171 12.11 6.78 12.69
C ILE A 171 12.88 5.58 13.24
N LEU A 172 13.85 5.10 12.45
CA LEU A 172 14.77 4.04 12.82
C LEU A 172 16.15 4.66 12.99
N VAL A 173 16.75 4.50 14.17
CA VAL A 173 18.07 5.05 14.48
C VAL A 173 19.07 3.91 14.61
N ASP A 174 20.22 4.07 13.97
CA ASP A 174 21.34 3.12 13.99
C ASP A 174 22.65 3.83 14.23
N VAL A 175 23.61 3.10 14.82
CA VAL A 175 24.98 3.58 15.09
C VAL A 175 25.89 3.01 14.03
N MET A 176 26.68 3.88 13.41
CA MET A 176 27.65 3.47 12.39
C MET A 176 29.00 3.23 13.06
N GLU A 177 29.43 1.97 13.04
CA GLU A 177 30.77 1.57 13.52
C GLU A 177 31.82 1.68 12.40
N GLY A 178 33.07 1.94 12.78
CA GLY A 178 34.22 1.91 11.89
C GLY A 178 34.72 3.29 11.43
N THR A 179 35.30 3.31 10.22
CA THR A 179 35.99 4.51 9.65
C THR A 179 35.07 5.51 8.97
N SER A 180 33.76 5.25 8.93
CA SER A 180 32.79 6.14 8.33
C SER A 180 32.86 7.56 8.94
N PRO A 181 32.68 8.62 8.15
CA PRO A 181 32.53 9.99 8.67
C PRO A 181 31.20 10.18 9.42
N VAL A 182 30.26 9.28 9.25
CA VAL A 182 28.94 9.29 9.88
C VAL A 182 29.00 8.45 11.17
N THR A 183 28.46 8.97 12.26
CA THR A 183 28.42 8.29 13.57
C THR A 183 27.05 7.65 13.84
N HIS A 184 25.98 8.32 13.45
CA HIS A 184 24.60 7.84 13.66
C HIS A 184 23.80 8.14 12.40
N ILE A 185 22.85 7.24 12.11
CA ILE A 185 21.89 7.41 11.01
C ILE A 185 20.48 7.27 11.56
N ALA A 186 19.62 8.23 11.25
CA ALA A 186 18.20 8.11 11.44
C ALA A 186 17.54 8.01 10.07
N LYS A 187 16.74 6.95 9.84
CA LYS A 187 16.00 6.71 8.60
C LYS A 187 14.51 6.74 8.86
N VAL A 188 13.78 7.41 7.99
CA VAL A 188 12.32 7.38 7.97
C VAL A 188 11.84 7.23 6.53
N PHE A 189 10.91 6.30 6.33
CA PHE A 189 10.17 6.23 5.08
C PHE A 189 8.90 7.06 5.23
N SER A 190 8.97 8.32 4.82
CA SER A 190 7.81 9.21 4.83
C SER A 190 6.82 8.75 3.78
N ALA A 191 5.60 8.43 4.18
CA ALA A 191 4.55 7.99 3.28
C ALA A 191 3.24 8.72 3.55
N THR A 192 2.65 9.17 2.47
CA THR A 192 1.25 9.61 2.37
C THR A 192 0.57 8.77 1.29
N SER A 193 -0.75 8.91 1.10
CA SER A 193 -1.48 8.13 0.10
C SER A 193 -0.77 8.13 -1.27
N GLY A 194 -0.23 6.96 -1.67
CA GLY A 194 0.39 6.74 -2.98
C GLY A 194 1.87 7.11 -3.13
N PHE A 195 2.48 7.79 -2.16
CA PHE A 195 3.89 8.18 -2.23
C PHE A 195 4.67 7.70 -1.01
N ARG A 196 5.85 7.14 -1.26
CA ARG A 196 6.81 6.72 -0.23
C ARG A 196 8.18 7.29 -0.56
N VAL A 197 8.73 8.11 0.34
CA VAL A 197 10.02 8.78 0.15
C VAL A 197 10.95 8.44 1.31
N PRO A 198 12.13 7.87 1.06
CA PRO A 198 13.14 7.68 2.09
C PRO A 198 13.76 9.03 2.46
N VAL A 199 13.77 9.37 3.74
CA VAL A 199 14.50 10.49 4.31
C VAL A 199 15.54 9.95 5.26
N THR A 200 16.80 10.36 5.10
CA THR A 200 17.91 9.94 5.96
C THR A 200 18.51 11.18 6.61
N ILE A 201 18.67 11.13 7.92
CA ILE A 201 19.40 12.14 8.71
C ILE A 201 20.68 11.48 9.22
N GLU A 202 21.82 12.05 8.92
CA GLU A 202 23.13 11.54 9.28
C GLU A 202 23.83 12.52 10.23
N ARG A 203 24.34 12.01 11.35
CA ARG A 203 25.20 12.77 12.25
C ARG A 203 26.65 12.54 11.86
N MET A 204 27.32 13.60 11.46
CA MET A 204 28.76 13.55 11.12
C MET A 204 29.63 13.51 12.38
N LYS A 205 30.91 13.11 12.23
CA LYS A 205 31.88 13.14 13.33
C LYS A 205 32.09 14.53 13.94
N GLY A 206 31.89 15.58 13.13
CA GLY A 206 31.90 16.98 13.58
C GLY A 206 30.71 17.39 14.42
N GLY A 207 29.67 16.54 14.51
CA GLY A 207 28.45 16.80 15.28
C GLY A 207 27.32 17.40 14.44
N ASP A 208 27.59 17.85 13.20
CA ASP A 208 26.57 18.39 12.30
C ASP A 208 25.60 17.31 11.81
N LEU A 209 24.35 17.68 11.67
CA LEU A 209 23.27 16.86 11.16
C LEU A 209 22.99 17.22 9.70
N GLN A 210 23.10 16.21 8.83
CA GLN A 210 22.84 16.35 7.40
C GLN A 210 21.65 15.49 6.99
N VAL A 211 20.82 16.01 6.11
CA VAL A 211 19.62 15.34 5.60
C VAL A 211 19.79 15.04 4.12
N SER A 212 19.34 13.87 3.70
CA SER A 212 19.27 13.49 2.29
C SER A 212 17.91 12.88 1.98
N PHE A 213 17.36 13.22 0.81
CA PHE A 213 16.14 12.64 0.23
C PHE A 213 16.18 12.77 -1.31
N PRO A 214 15.43 11.94 -2.05
CA PRO A 214 15.61 11.79 -3.51
C PRO A 214 15.42 13.06 -4.35
N SER A 215 14.65 14.04 -3.87
CA SER A 215 14.39 15.27 -4.62
C SER A 215 15.54 16.28 -4.60
N ILE A 216 16.56 16.05 -3.77
CA ILE A 216 17.71 16.96 -3.65
C ILE A 216 19.00 16.16 -3.85
N PRO A 217 19.86 16.57 -4.77
CA PRO A 217 21.16 15.92 -4.95
C PRO A 217 22.09 16.21 -3.77
N GLY A 218 22.63 15.16 -3.15
CA GLY A 218 23.60 15.29 -2.07
C GLY A 218 22.97 15.39 -0.67
N ARG A 219 23.74 15.97 0.25
CA ARG A 219 23.37 16.17 1.66
C ARG A 219 23.24 17.64 1.96
N ILE A 220 22.26 18.01 2.73
CA ILE A 220 22.01 19.41 3.14
C ILE A 220 21.93 19.46 4.66
N SER A 221 22.43 20.55 5.26
CA SER A 221 22.29 20.76 6.71
C SER A 221 20.83 20.76 7.13
N LEU A 222 20.54 20.08 8.25
CA LEU A 222 19.20 20.02 8.82
C LEU A 222 18.63 21.43 9.10
N SER A 223 19.47 22.38 9.52
CA SER A 223 19.05 23.76 9.80
C SER A 223 18.48 24.47 8.57
N ILE A 224 19.02 24.22 7.38
CA ILE A 224 18.51 24.79 6.12
C ILE A 224 17.12 24.26 5.82
N ILE A 225 16.92 22.96 6.00
CA ILE A 225 15.61 22.33 5.75
C ILE A 225 14.57 22.86 6.74
N MET A 226 14.92 23.01 8.02
CA MET A 226 14.03 23.56 9.02
C MET A 226 13.62 25.01 8.70
N ARG A 227 14.57 25.83 8.24
CA ARG A 227 14.28 27.19 7.76
C ARG A 227 13.36 27.18 6.54
N ALA A 228 13.60 26.29 5.59
CA ALA A 228 12.74 26.13 4.41
C ALA A 228 11.32 25.68 4.77
N LEU A 229 11.15 24.96 5.87
CA LEU A 229 9.84 24.53 6.42
C LEU A 229 9.18 25.61 7.27
N GLY A 230 9.78 26.81 7.42
CA GLY A 230 9.20 27.96 8.09
C GLY A 230 9.71 28.24 9.51
N ILE A 231 10.64 27.44 10.04
CA ILE A 231 11.30 27.71 11.33
C ILE A 231 12.54 28.57 11.08
N ALA A 232 12.38 29.89 11.10
CA ALA A 232 13.37 30.82 10.55
C ALA A 232 14.54 31.10 11.48
N SER A 233 14.34 31.18 12.79
CA SER A 233 15.40 31.56 13.73
C SER A 233 16.11 30.37 14.35
N ASP A 234 17.40 30.50 14.63
CA ASP A 234 18.18 29.45 15.29
C ASP A 234 17.63 29.08 16.66
N LYS A 235 17.10 30.05 17.37
CA LYS A 235 16.46 29.83 18.67
C LYS A 235 15.23 28.92 18.53
N GLU A 236 14.37 29.20 17.55
CA GLU A 236 13.17 28.37 17.28
C GLU A 236 13.57 26.96 16.85
N ILE A 237 14.63 26.79 16.02
CA ILE A 237 15.14 25.50 15.62
C ILE A 237 15.55 24.67 16.85
N VAL A 238 16.33 25.28 17.74
CA VAL A 238 16.85 24.62 18.94
C VAL A 238 15.70 24.23 19.90
N GLU A 239 14.78 25.16 20.15
CA GLU A 239 13.60 24.92 21.01
C GLU A 239 12.67 23.85 20.41
N PHE A 240 12.52 23.83 19.08
CA PHE A 240 11.70 22.82 18.37
C PHE A 240 12.26 21.40 18.51
N VAL A 241 13.59 21.26 18.46
CA VAL A 241 14.24 19.95 18.55
C VAL A 241 14.20 19.41 19.97
N SER A 242 14.58 20.21 20.97
CA SER A 242 14.56 19.77 22.36
C SER A 242 14.59 20.92 23.35
N SER A 243 14.00 20.71 24.54
CA SER A 243 14.15 21.57 25.70
C SER A 243 15.37 21.22 26.57
N ASP A 244 16.09 20.13 26.29
CA ASP A 244 17.26 19.68 27.02
C ASP A 244 18.50 20.51 26.61
N PRO A 245 19.18 21.19 27.56
CA PRO A 245 20.34 22.02 27.26
C PRO A 245 21.53 21.25 26.65
N GLU A 246 21.71 19.96 26.95
CA GLU A 246 22.79 19.16 26.38
C GLU A 246 22.52 18.84 24.91
N ILE A 247 21.26 18.52 24.58
CA ILE A 247 20.85 18.29 23.20
C ILE A 247 20.92 19.60 22.41
N GLN A 248 20.50 20.71 22.99
CA GLN A 248 20.59 22.04 22.39
C GLN A 248 22.03 22.40 22.02
N LYS A 249 22.99 22.19 22.92
CA LYS A 249 24.42 22.39 22.65
C LYS A 249 24.94 21.52 21.50
N SER A 250 24.43 20.30 21.40
CA SER A 250 24.84 19.37 20.32
C SER A 250 24.38 19.79 18.93
N LEU A 251 23.44 20.75 18.80
CA LEU A 251 22.97 21.29 17.53
C LEU A 251 23.81 22.46 17.00
N ILE A 252 24.70 23.04 17.81
CA ILE A 252 25.53 24.18 17.39
C ILE A 252 26.28 23.91 16.08
N PRO A 253 26.99 22.78 15.89
CA PRO A 253 27.66 22.50 14.62
C PRO A 253 26.71 22.46 13.40
N THR A 254 25.45 22.03 13.61
CA THR A 254 24.43 21.98 12.56
C THR A 254 23.97 23.38 12.16
N LEU A 255 23.84 24.28 13.13
CA LEU A 255 23.47 25.69 12.87
C LEU A 255 24.60 26.42 12.13
N GLU A 256 25.87 26.25 12.56
CA GLU A 256 27.06 26.81 11.93
C GLU A 256 27.18 26.34 10.48
N ALA A 257 27.07 25.02 10.22
CA ALA A 257 27.09 24.46 8.88
C ALA A 257 25.99 25.01 7.96
N GLY A 258 24.86 25.44 8.51
CA GLY A 258 23.79 26.08 7.75
C GLY A 258 23.96 27.55 7.50
N MET A 259 24.95 28.23 8.12
CA MET A 259 25.27 29.63 7.86
C MET A 259 26.29 29.81 6.73
N GLU A 260 27.08 28.77 6.43
CA GLU A 260 28.12 28.82 5.39
C GLU A 260 27.58 28.81 3.95
N ILE A 261 26.28 28.56 3.78
CA ILE A 261 25.62 28.56 2.47
C ILE A 261 24.93 29.92 2.27
N ASN A 262 25.61 30.85 1.72
CA ASN A 262 25.12 32.13 1.18
C ASN A 262 24.85 32.03 -0.31
#